data_2fcfa0e375334e287271b18f9bbdccf5
#
_entry.id   2fcfa0e375334e287271b18f9bbdccf5
#
_cell.length_a   1.000
_cell.length_b   1.000
_cell.length_c   1.000
_cell.angle_alpha   90.00
_cell.angle_beta   90.00
_cell.angle_gamma   90.00
#
_symmetry.space_group_name_H-M   'P 1'
#
loop_
_entity.id
_entity.type
_entity.pdbx_description
1 polymer ?
#
loop_
_entity_poly.entity_id
_entity_poly.type
_entity_poly.pdbx_seq_one_letter_code
_entity_poly.pdbx_strand_id
1 'polypeptide(L)'
;MSKTILNEGYIRNNDLFYYGNQEKIFTKNKSYLDLSMCAGSILLGHNHVVFKKIIKNYLKKNISNFAAPNIYAEKFSKSIKQLIPNSDKIIFCNSGTEAVTKTLRIVRSLNNRPKIGLVTGGWHGSVDQLLYKSNKDLKAIELSSGLPKEFRKNIILLPYNDQDKTRKILKKNINKISCIITEPVEASLPYEEIKQYLKFLENYSKKNKIILIFDEMITGIRTNCSSVQKYFDVKADITTFGKCFGAGLPIGIISVSKSISEQLEKLKTKVFFGGTFSGNSMVTYVGYNVLNFIKKNKSKIFSEINKNAKFFEKTLNDFFKKEKLDLKIYRFQSMLRLVYTKSKLNDRLGRDFLEIKKTNSMYKFKKYIKSQKIYLASNGIIFFSYCHKKHHIKYLINRFKAGSVKYLR
;
A
#
# COMPACT_ATOMS: atom_id res chain seq x y z
N MET A 1 -6.18 0.61 -26.91
CA MET A 1 -4.89 0.31 -26.27
C MET A 1 -3.83 1.14 -26.96
N SER A 2 -2.83 1.62 -26.21
CA SER A 2 -1.63 2.18 -26.84
C SER A 2 -1.03 1.13 -27.79
N LYS A 3 -0.61 1.54 -28.99
CA LYS A 3 0.05 0.64 -29.95
C LYS A 3 1.51 0.38 -29.62
N THR A 4 2.09 1.19 -28.72
CA THR A 4 3.53 1.22 -28.43
C THR A 4 3.88 0.81 -26.99
N ILE A 5 2.89 0.80 -26.07
CA ILE A 5 3.11 0.46 -24.68
C ILE A 5 2.44 -0.89 -24.40
N LEU A 6 3.21 -1.88 -23.93
CA LEU A 6 2.67 -3.14 -23.43
C LEU A 6 1.89 -2.90 -22.15
N ASN A 7 1.07 -3.88 -21.74
CA ASN A 7 0.29 -3.81 -20.53
C ASN A 7 1.20 -3.64 -19.30
N GLU A 8 1.05 -2.52 -18.59
CA GLU A 8 1.81 -2.18 -17.39
C GLU A 8 1.32 -2.91 -16.12
N GLY A 9 0.46 -3.92 -16.25
CA GLY A 9 -0.05 -4.73 -15.15
C GLY A 9 -1.17 -4.10 -14.32
N TYR A 10 -1.42 -2.80 -14.43
CA TYR A 10 -2.37 -2.14 -13.55
C TYR A 10 -3.77 -1.96 -14.10
N ILE A 11 -3.92 -1.58 -15.34
CA ILE A 11 -5.23 -1.19 -15.86
C ILE A 11 -5.27 -1.35 -17.36
N ARG A 12 -6.09 -2.27 -17.84
CA ARG A 12 -6.55 -2.24 -19.21
C ARG A 12 -7.55 -1.08 -19.36
N ASN A 13 -7.06 0.10 -19.62
CA ASN A 13 -7.87 1.27 -19.89
C ASN A 13 -7.54 1.80 -21.29
N ASN A 14 -8.56 2.12 -22.06
CA ASN A 14 -8.38 2.73 -23.38
C ASN A 14 -8.24 4.26 -23.29
N ASP A 15 -8.41 4.85 -22.10
CA ASP A 15 -8.27 6.29 -21.92
C ASP A 15 -6.80 6.65 -21.67
N LEU A 16 -6.30 7.62 -22.44
CA LEU A 16 -5.02 8.26 -22.20
C LEU A 16 -5.25 9.53 -21.37
N PHE A 17 -4.65 9.61 -20.20
CA PHE A 17 -4.75 10.77 -19.32
C PHE A 17 -3.64 11.76 -19.62
N TYR A 18 -3.98 13.05 -19.71
CA TYR A 18 -3.07 14.14 -20.04
C TYR A 18 -2.62 14.91 -18.78
N TYR A 19 -3.53 15.15 -17.85
CA TYR A 19 -3.21 15.86 -16.61
C TYR A 19 -4.19 15.50 -15.51
N GLY A 20 -3.84 15.88 -14.28
CA GLY A 20 -4.71 15.81 -13.11
C GLY A 20 -4.77 17.15 -12.41
N ASN A 21 -5.90 17.47 -11.80
CA ASN A 21 -6.07 18.67 -10.98
C ASN A 21 -6.99 18.36 -9.80
N GLN A 22 -6.48 18.53 -8.61
CA GLN A 22 -7.18 18.27 -7.34
C GLN A 22 -7.74 16.84 -7.28
N GLU A 23 -9.04 16.66 -7.31
CA GLU A 23 -9.73 15.38 -7.25
C GLU A 23 -9.97 14.72 -8.62
N LYS A 24 -9.59 15.37 -9.72
CA LYS A 24 -9.91 14.94 -11.08
C LYS A 24 -8.69 14.60 -11.92
N ILE A 25 -8.88 13.66 -12.84
CA ILE A 25 -7.98 13.34 -13.96
C ILE A 25 -8.69 13.57 -15.28
N PHE A 26 -7.91 13.94 -16.30
CA PHE A 26 -8.44 14.43 -17.57
C PHE A 26 -7.82 13.68 -18.75
N THR A 27 -8.69 13.22 -19.65
CA THR A 27 -8.33 12.81 -21.02
C THR A 27 -8.49 14.01 -21.97
N LYS A 28 -8.24 13.83 -23.25
CA LYS A 28 -8.47 14.88 -24.25
C LYS A 28 -9.89 15.47 -24.18
N ASN A 29 -10.91 14.62 -24.00
CA ASN A 29 -12.32 15.01 -24.13
C ASN A 29 -13.16 14.76 -22.85
N LYS A 30 -12.60 14.19 -21.79
CA LYS A 30 -13.36 13.78 -20.60
C LYS A 30 -12.59 14.07 -19.33
N SER A 31 -13.33 14.30 -18.25
CA SER A 31 -12.77 14.32 -16.90
C SER A 31 -13.43 13.28 -16.02
N TYR A 32 -12.70 12.78 -15.04
CA TYR A 32 -13.17 11.80 -14.08
C TYR A 32 -12.83 12.24 -12.66
N LEU A 33 -13.74 12.04 -11.73
CA LEU A 33 -13.45 12.08 -10.30
C LEU A 33 -12.61 10.86 -9.97
N ASP A 34 -11.37 11.06 -9.52
CA ASP A 34 -10.39 9.98 -9.35
C ASP A 34 -10.43 9.36 -7.96
N LEU A 35 -10.83 8.10 -7.87
CA LEU A 35 -10.80 7.31 -6.64
C LEU A 35 -9.51 6.47 -6.50
N SER A 36 -8.67 6.44 -7.53
CA SER A 36 -7.38 5.73 -7.49
C SER A 36 -6.29 6.56 -6.83
N MET A 37 -6.28 7.88 -7.05
CA MET A 37 -5.27 8.81 -6.54
C MET A 37 -3.83 8.28 -6.75
N CYS A 38 -3.55 7.82 -7.99
CA CYS A 38 -2.29 7.18 -8.38
C CYS A 38 -1.95 5.99 -7.45
N ALA A 39 -2.86 5.01 -7.37
CA ALA A 39 -2.77 3.85 -6.47
C ALA A 39 -2.49 4.24 -5.00
N GLY A 40 -3.09 5.34 -4.56
CA GLY A 40 -2.98 5.85 -3.20
C GLY A 40 -1.74 6.71 -2.91
N SER A 41 -0.92 7.06 -3.89
CA SER A 41 0.29 7.87 -3.66
C SER A 41 0.03 9.39 -3.52
N ILE A 42 -1.13 9.87 -3.98
CA ILE A 42 -1.48 11.30 -3.94
C ILE A 42 -2.48 11.56 -2.80
N LEU A 43 -1.98 12.01 -1.64
CA LEU A 43 -2.81 12.25 -0.46
C LEU A 43 -3.52 13.61 -0.48
N LEU A 44 -2.84 14.66 -0.99
CA LEU A 44 -3.36 16.02 -1.00
C LEU A 44 -4.29 16.32 -2.19
N GLY A 45 -4.17 15.58 -3.28
CA GLY A 45 -4.83 15.80 -4.57
C GLY A 45 -3.82 16.06 -5.68
N HIS A 46 -4.25 15.82 -6.92
CA HIS A 46 -3.41 16.04 -8.11
C HIS A 46 -3.00 17.51 -8.21
N ASN A 47 -1.71 17.75 -8.43
CA ASN A 47 -1.18 19.11 -8.61
C ASN A 47 -1.65 20.10 -7.53
N HIS A 48 -1.75 19.61 -6.28
CA HIS A 48 -2.12 20.47 -5.16
C HIS A 48 -1.21 21.72 -5.07
N VAL A 49 -1.77 22.87 -4.67
CA VAL A 49 -1.05 24.15 -4.64
C VAL A 49 0.27 24.07 -3.88
N VAL A 50 0.31 23.33 -2.76
CA VAL A 50 1.52 23.11 -1.96
C VAL A 50 2.58 22.36 -2.75
N PHE A 51 2.19 21.27 -3.47
CA PHE A 51 3.11 20.52 -4.33
C PHE A 51 3.71 21.41 -5.42
N LYS A 52 2.87 22.17 -6.14
CA LYS A 52 3.33 23.14 -7.16
C LYS A 52 4.32 24.16 -6.61
N LYS A 53 4.02 24.73 -5.43
CA LYS A 53 4.90 25.68 -4.76
C LYS A 53 6.26 25.06 -4.41
N ILE A 54 6.27 23.83 -3.90
CA ILE A 54 7.49 23.09 -3.56
C ILE A 54 8.34 22.83 -4.79
N ILE A 55 7.74 22.36 -5.90
CA ILE A 55 8.44 22.13 -7.17
C ILE A 55 9.03 23.42 -7.71
N LYS A 56 8.25 24.52 -7.73
CA LYS A 56 8.74 25.83 -8.16
C LYS A 56 9.93 26.29 -7.32
N ASN A 57 9.89 26.10 -6.02
CA ASN A 57 11.00 26.43 -5.12
C ASN A 57 12.22 25.53 -5.33
N TYR A 58 12.02 24.25 -5.64
CA TYR A 58 13.13 23.35 -6.00
C TYR A 58 13.90 23.87 -7.21
N LEU A 59 13.18 24.20 -8.29
CA LEU A 59 13.79 24.72 -9.52
C LEU A 59 14.56 26.04 -9.31
N LYS A 60 14.03 26.93 -8.47
CA LYS A 60 14.70 28.22 -8.15
C LYS A 60 16.00 28.06 -7.33
N LYS A 61 16.21 26.91 -6.68
CA LYS A 61 17.38 26.68 -5.82
C LYS A 61 18.57 26.08 -6.53
N ASN A 62 18.48 25.85 -7.84
CA ASN A 62 19.53 25.21 -8.65
C ASN A 62 20.05 23.89 -8.06
N ILE A 63 19.13 23.11 -7.44
CA ILE A 63 19.47 21.83 -6.84
C ILE A 63 19.61 20.80 -7.97
N SER A 64 20.75 20.14 -8.03
CA SER A 64 21.01 19.04 -8.97
C SER A 64 20.84 17.66 -8.31
N ASN A 65 20.81 16.61 -9.09
CA ASN A 65 20.94 15.24 -8.60
C ASN A 65 22.41 14.86 -8.49
N PHE A 66 22.74 14.22 -7.37
CA PHE A 66 24.09 13.76 -7.06
C PHE A 66 24.05 12.24 -6.89
N ALA A 67 24.99 11.52 -7.47
CA ALA A 67 25.20 10.10 -7.11
C ALA A 67 25.97 10.00 -5.79
N ALA A 68 25.55 10.79 -4.78
CA ALA A 68 26.19 10.95 -3.49
C ALA A 68 25.14 11.35 -2.43
N PRO A 69 25.45 11.23 -1.13
CA PRO A 69 24.61 11.73 -0.05
C PRO A 69 24.29 13.22 -0.23
N ASN A 70 23.03 13.59 0.04
CA ASN A 70 22.59 14.98 -0.05
C ASN A 70 21.79 15.39 1.18
N ILE A 71 21.79 16.71 1.46
CA ILE A 71 21.16 17.27 2.66
C ILE A 71 19.65 17.04 2.73
N TYR A 72 18.96 16.90 1.61
CA TYR A 72 17.51 16.68 1.59
C TYR A 72 17.16 15.24 1.93
N ALA A 73 17.96 14.27 1.49
CA ALA A 73 17.84 12.89 1.93
C ALA A 73 18.06 12.77 3.45
N GLU A 74 19.06 13.45 3.99
CA GLU A 74 19.33 13.49 5.43
C GLU A 74 18.16 14.11 6.23
N LYS A 75 17.65 15.29 5.82
CA LYS A 75 16.49 15.92 6.45
C LYS A 75 15.24 15.07 6.36
N PHE A 76 15.03 14.42 5.21
CA PHE A 76 13.86 13.57 4.99
C PHE A 76 13.92 12.30 5.83
N SER A 77 15.08 11.65 5.91
CA SER A 77 15.28 10.46 6.75
C SER A 77 14.97 10.77 8.23
N LYS A 78 15.47 11.88 8.76
CA LYS A 78 15.15 12.34 10.13
C LYS A 78 13.65 12.54 10.34
N SER A 79 12.95 13.13 9.36
CA SER A 79 11.50 13.33 9.43
C SER A 79 10.71 12.01 9.38
N ILE A 80 11.17 11.04 8.59
CA ILE A 80 10.56 9.71 8.47
C ILE A 80 10.73 8.93 9.78
N LYS A 81 11.93 8.91 10.35
CA LYS A 81 12.21 8.21 11.61
C LYS A 81 11.25 8.60 12.75
N GLN A 82 10.82 9.86 12.81
CA GLN A 82 9.86 10.34 13.82
C GLN A 82 8.46 9.71 13.71
N LEU A 83 8.13 9.11 12.56
CA LEU A 83 6.82 8.49 12.32
C LEU A 83 6.79 7.00 12.69
N ILE A 84 7.95 6.39 12.90
CA ILE A 84 8.12 4.95 13.02
C ILE A 84 8.75 4.64 14.38
N PRO A 85 8.09 3.88 15.28
CA PRO A 85 8.56 3.68 16.66
C PRO A 85 9.94 3.01 16.79
N ASN A 86 10.30 2.16 15.83
CA ASN A 86 11.51 1.31 15.89
C ASN A 86 12.49 1.59 14.75
N SER A 87 12.52 2.82 14.21
CA SER A 87 13.39 3.20 13.09
C SER A 87 14.75 3.70 13.57
N ASP A 88 15.82 3.10 13.08
CA ASP A 88 17.20 3.55 13.31
C ASP A 88 17.85 4.12 12.06
N LYS A 89 17.90 3.38 10.96
CA LYS A 89 18.47 3.81 9.68
C LYS A 89 17.42 3.76 8.57
N ILE A 90 17.59 4.67 7.61
CA ILE A 90 16.74 4.78 6.41
C ILE A 90 17.58 4.52 5.17
N ILE A 91 17.06 3.69 4.26
CA ILE A 91 17.65 3.43 2.94
C ILE A 91 16.64 3.88 1.90
N PHE A 92 17.05 4.77 1.00
CA PHE A 92 16.21 5.22 -0.11
C PHE A 92 16.36 4.33 -1.34
N CYS A 93 15.26 4.15 -2.06
CA CYS A 93 15.13 3.39 -3.30
C CYS A 93 14.26 4.18 -4.29
N ASN A 94 14.17 3.73 -5.53
CA ASN A 94 13.38 4.42 -6.57
C ASN A 94 11.94 3.89 -6.66
N SER A 95 11.67 2.72 -6.13
CA SER A 95 10.33 2.12 -6.15
C SER A 95 10.09 1.22 -4.94
N GLY A 96 8.82 0.90 -4.67
CA GLY A 96 8.46 -0.08 -3.66
C GLY A 96 8.99 -1.48 -3.97
N THR A 97 8.99 -1.89 -5.24
CA THR A 97 9.57 -3.16 -5.68
C THR A 97 11.05 -3.24 -5.33
N GLU A 98 11.81 -2.18 -5.62
CA GLU A 98 13.23 -2.11 -5.28
C GLU A 98 13.46 -2.17 -3.76
N ALA A 99 12.63 -1.45 -2.98
CA ALA A 99 12.71 -1.47 -1.52
C ALA A 99 12.48 -2.89 -0.96
N VAL A 100 11.44 -3.58 -1.41
CA VAL A 100 11.17 -4.96 -0.96
C VAL A 100 12.27 -5.93 -1.42
N THR A 101 12.76 -5.81 -2.65
CA THR A 101 13.89 -6.63 -3.16
C THR A 101 15.14 -6.48 -2.28
N LYS A 102 15.51 -5.22 -1.97
CA LYS A 102 16.66 -4.93 -1.09
C LYS A 102 16.39 -5.39 0.35
N THR A 103 15.17 -5.32 0.83
CA THR A 103 14.77 -5.87 2.15
C THR A 103 15.00 -7.37 2.23
N LEU A 104 14.61 -8.13 1.20
CA LEU A 104 14.89 -9.57 1.15
C LEU A 104 16.40 -9.86 1.09
N ARG A 105 17.19 -8.99 0.46
CA ARG A 105 18.66 -9.10 0.46
C ARG A 105 19.23 -8.87 1.86
N ILE A 106 18.74 -7.88 2.61
CA ILE A 106 19.09 -7.66 4.02
C ILE A 106 18.81 -8.93 4.83
N VAL A 107 17.61 -9.47 4.72
CA VAL A 107 17.22 -10.68 5.46
C VAL A 107 18.20 -11.84 5.19
N ARG A 108 18.53 -12.09 3.92
CA ARG A 108 19.43 -13.17 3.53
C ARG A 108 20.88 -12.97 3.98
N SER A 109 21.33 -11.72 4.14
CA SER A 109 22.66 -11.43 4.66
C SER A 109 22.78 -11.67 6.17
N LEU A 110 21.65 -11.67 6.90
CA LEU A 110 21.62 -11.78 8.36
C LEU A 110 21.34 -13.20 8.87
N ASN A 111 20.83 -14.08 8.02
CA ASN A 111 20.59 -15.48 8.38
C ASN A 111 20.54 -16.38 7.14
N ASN A 112 20.88 -17.67 7.36
CA ASN A 112 20.96 -18.68 6.29
C ASN A 112 19.66 -19.47 6.09
N ARG A 113 18.54 -19.04 6.66
CA ARG A 113 17.26 -19.73 6.51
C ARG A 113 16.67 -19.41 5.13
N PRO A 114 16.30 -20.42 4.32
CA PRO A 114 15.96 -20.18 2.91
C PRO A 114 14.54 -19.64 2.70
N LYS A 115 13.61 -19.88 3.65
CA LYS A 115 12.19 -19.69 3.43
C LYS A 115 11.68 -18.34 3.93
N ILE A 116 10.70 -17.81 3.19
CA ILE A 116 9.99 -16.57 3.48
C ILE A 116 8.55 -16.92 3.88
N GLY A 117 8.12 -16.49 5.05
CA GLY A 117 6.72 -16.49 5.44
C GLY A 117 5.98 -15.33 4.75
N LEU A 118 5.21 -15.62 3.72
CA LEU A 118 4.42 -14.63 3.00
C LEU A 118 2.99 -14.67 3.51
N VAL A 119 2.56 -13.61 4.19
CA VAL A 119 1.17 -13.49 4.62
C VAL A 119 0.27 -13.28 3.41
N THR A 120 -0.79 -14.09 3.30
CA THR A 120 -1.66 -14.11 2.13
C THR A 120 -2.41 -12.80 1.97
N GLY A 121 -2.62 -12.35 0.73
CA GLY A 121 -3.44 -11.19 0.41
C GLY A 121 -2.68 -9.91 0.15
N GLY A 122 -1.48 -9.76 0.67
CA GLY A 122 -0.62 -8.59 0.45
C GLY A 122 -0.14 -8.47 -1.00
N TRP A 123 0.21 -7.24 -1.38
CA TRP A 123 0.90 -6.92 -2.63
C TRP A 123 2.24 -6.23 -2.33
N HIS A 124 3.33 -6.87 -2.71
CA HIS A 124 4.69 -6.43 -2.38
C HIS A 124 5.50 -5.97 -3.60
N GLY A 125 4.81 -5.44 -4.61
CA GLY A 125 5.43 -5.05 -5.86
C GLY A 125 5.74 -6.23 -6.78
N SER A 126 6.47 -5.96 -7.87
CA SER A 126 6.86 -6.98 -8.87
C SER A 126 8.15 -7.68 -8.45
N VAL A 127 8.18 -8.24 -7.23
CA VAL A 127 9.32 -8.98 -6.69
C VAL A 127 9.10 -10.46 -6.97
N ASP A 128 9.91 -11.05 -7.85
CA ASP A 128 9.74 -12.43 -8.33
C ASP A 128 9.56 -13.44 -7.19
N GLN A 129 10.31 -13.28 -6.09
CA GLN A 129 10.21 -14.16 -4.93
C GLN A 129 8.87 -14.06 -4.18
N LEU A 130 8.05 -13.02 -4.43
CA LEU A 130 6.79 -12.76 -3.72
C LEU A 130 5.57 -12.71 -4.64
N LEU A 131 5.73 -12.94 -5.96
CA LEU A 131 4.64 -12.96 -6.93
C LEU A 131 3.82 -14.25 -6.88
N TYR A 132 3.30 -14.55 -5.69
CA TYR A 132 2.47 -15.73 -5.44
C TYR A 132 1.16 -15.33 -4.76
N LYS A 133 0.08 -16.02 -5.12
CA LYS A 133 -1.21 -16.01 -4.42
C LYS A 133 -1.48 -17.37 -3.77
N SER A 134 -2.41 -17.40 -2.84
CA SER A 134 -2.87 -18.62 -2.20
C SER A 134 -4.03 -19.25 -2.98
N ASN A 135 -4.08 -20.57 -3.06
CA ASN A 135 -5.32 -21.30 -3.29
C ASN A 135 -6.02 -21.62 -1.95
N LYS A 136 -7.13 -22.39 -2.01
CA LYS A 136 -7.89 -22.78 -0.81
C LYS A 136 -7.07 -23.58 0.19
N ASP A 137 -6.10 -24.37 -0.29
CA ASP A 137 -5.27 -25.26 0.52
C ASP A 137 -3.98 -24.59 0.99
N LEU A 138 -3.87 -23.28 0.90
CA LEU A 138 -2.66 -22.50 1.19
C LEU A 138 -1.44 -22.92 0.35
N LYS A 139 -1.66 -23.42 -0.87
CA LYS A 139 -0.58 -23.67 -1.83
C LYS A 139 -0.28 -22.42 -2.66
N ALA A 140 1.00 -22.15 -2.86
CA ALA A 140 1.45 -21.01 -3.65
C ALA A 140 1.17 -21.24 -5.14
N ILE A 141 0.47 -20.29 -5.76
CA ILE A 141 0.21 -20.21 -7.21
C ILE A 141 0.88 -18.95 -7.74
N GLU A 142 1.60 -19.06 -8.84
CA GLU A 142 2.29 -17.96 -9.50
C GLU A 142 1.30 -16.91 -10.02
N LEU A 143 1.66 -15.64 -9.84
CA LEU A 143 0.91 -14.49 -10.36
C LEU A 143 1.44 -14.02 -11.74
N SER A 144 2.57 -14.55 -12.17
CA SER A 144 3.21 -14.21 -13.44
C SER A 144 3.86 -15.45 -14.05
N SER A 145 3.91 -15.52 -15.37
CA SER A 145 4.86 -16.38 -16.08
C SER A 145 6.29 -15.88 -15.90
N GLY A 146 7.26 -16.74 -16.13
CA GLY A 146 8.69 -16.40 -16.07
C GLY A 146 9.32 -16.45 -14.68
N LEU A 147 8.59 -16.93 -13.67
CA LEU A 147 9.15 -17.09 -12.31
C LEU A 147 9.96 -18.41 -12.22
N PRO A 148 11.21 -18.39 -11.70
CA PRO A 148 11.96 -19.58 -11.41
C PRO A 148 11.25 -20.50 -10.41
N LYS A 149 11.19 -21.79 -10.71
CA LYS A 149 10.52 -22.79 -9.86
C LYS A 149 11.08 -22.87 -8.43
N GLU A 150 12.34 -22.54 -8.26
CA GLU A 150 13.06 -22.50 -6.99
C GLU A 150 12.48 -21.48 -6.03
N PHE A 151 11.96 -20.35 -6.52
CA PHE A 151 11.36 -19.35 -5.67
C PHE A 151 10.12 -19.87 -4.96
N ARG A 152 9.28 -20.63 -5.66
CA ARG A 152 8.08 -21.27 -5.07
C ARG A 152 8.41 -22.18 -3.89
N LYS A 153 9.51 -22.95 -3.98
CA LYS A 153 9.96 -23.86 -2.90
C LYS A 153 10.32 -23.11 -1.62
N ASN A 154 10.66 -21.82 -1.73
CA ASN A 154 11.09 -20.97 -0.61
C ASN A 154 9.95 -20.11 -0.03
N ILE A 155 8.72 -20.23 -0.53
CA ILE A 155 7.56 -19.51 0.01
C ILE A 155 6.75 -20.42 0.93
N ILE A 156 6.44 -19.91 2.13
CA ILE A 156 5.48 -20.46 3.07
C ILE A 156 4.34 -19.46 3.19
N LEU A 157 3.15 -19.84 2.73
CA LEU A 157 1.98 -18.99 2.86
C LEU A 157 1.42 -19.05 4.28
N LEU A 158 1.17 -17.88 4.84
CA LEU A 158 0.59 -17.70 6.17
C LEU A 158 -0.77 -17.03 6.03
N PRO A 159 -1.86 -17.61 6.57
CA PRO A 159 -3.18 -17.01 6.43
C PRO A 159 -3.26 -15.68 7.20
N TYR A 160 -3.76 -14.64 6.53
CA TYR A 160 -3.96 -13.33 7.14
C TYR A 160 -5.03 -13.39 8.22
N ASN A 161 -4.77 -12.78 9.37
CA ASN A 161 -5.68 -12.68 10.51
C ASN A 161 -6.21 -14.03 11.08
N ASP A 162 -5.47 -15.12 10.87
CA ASP A 162 -5.74 -16.44 11.47
C ASP A 162 -4.52 -16.87 12.29
N GLN A 163 -4.52 -16.53 13.59
CA GLN A 163 -3.39 -16.79 14.48
C GLN A 163 -3.10 -18.29 14.65
N ASP A 164 -4.15 -19.10 14.75
CA ASP A 164 -3.99 -20.53 15.07
C ASP A 164 -3.41 -21.31 13.90
N LYS A 165 -3.93 -21.09 12.69
CA LYS A 165 -3.35 -21.70 11.50
C LYS A 165 -1.94 -21.18 11.24
N THR A 166 -1.72 -19.85 11.37
CA THR A 166 -0.39 -19.26 11.23
C THR A 166 0.60 -19.89 12.21
N ARG A 167 0.23 -20.03 13.48
CA ARG A 167 1.06 -20.66 14.51
C ARG A 167 1.41 -22.10 14.18
N LYS A 168 0.43 -22.90 13.71
CA LYS A 168 0.65 -24.30 13.33
C LYS A 168 1.65 -24.41 12.16
N ILE A 169 1.52 -23.55 11.14
CA ILE A 169 2.41 -23.53 9.98
C ILE A 169 3.82 -23.08 10.40
N LEU A 170 3.93 -22.03 11.19
CA LEU A 170 5.21 -21.51 11.68
C LEU A 170 5.96 -22.53 12.53
N LYS A 171 5.28 -23.24 13.44
CA LYS A 171 5.90 -24.31 14.26
C LYS A 171 6.54 -25.39 13.40
N LYS A 172 5.87 -25.84 12.34
CA LYS A 172 6.39 -26.88 11.42
C LYS A 172 7.61 -26.42 10.61
N ASN A 173 7.85 -25.11 10.52
CA ASN A 173 8.88 -24.52 9.66
C ASN A 173 9.85 -23.61 10.40
N ILE A 174 9.89 -23.63 11.71
CA ILE A 174 10.55 -22.64 12.57
C ILE A 174 12.02 -22.41 12.23
N ASN A 175 12.78 -23.48 11.96
CA ASN A 175 14.20 -23.40 11.63
C ASN A 175 14.47 -23.10 10.16
N LYS A 176 13.44 -22.95 9.33
CA LYS A 176 13.57 -22.73 7.89
C LYS A 176 13.17 -21.31 7.47
N ILE A 177 12.39 -20.59 8.29
CA ILE A 177 11.86 -19.26 7.97
C ILE A 177 12.84 -18.18 8.39
N SER A 178 13.28 -17.36 7.44
CA SER A 178 14.16 -16.20 7.65
C SER A 178 13.39 -14.96 8.09
N CYS A 179 12.25 -14.72 7.46
CA CYS A 179 11.41 -13.56 7.74
C CYS A 179 9.93 -13.86 7.52
N ILE A 180 9.09 -13.02 8.09
CA ILE A 180 7.65 -12.92 7.77
C ILE A 180 7.43 -11.54 7.16
N ILE A 181 6.77 -11.49 6.00
CA ILE A 181 6.37 -10.23 5.35
C ILE A 181 4.86 -10.14 5.23
N THR A 182 4.32 -8.95 5.57
CA THR A 182 2.88 -8.65 5.48
C THR A 182 2.61 -7.17 5.19
N GLU A 183 1.53 -6.87 4.47
CA GLU A 183 0.87 -5.57 4.63
C GLU A 183 0.19 -5.60 6.02
N PRO A 184 0.52 -4.70 6.96
CA PRO A 184 -0.11 -4.75 8.29
C PRO A 184 -1.61 -4.45 8.25
N VAL A 185 -2.07 -3.67 7.26
CA VAL A 185 -3.48 -3.55 6.86
C VAL A 185 -3.54 -3.70 5.36
N GLU A 186 -4.17 -4.76 4.89
CA GLU A 186 -4.30 -5.00 3.45
C GLU A 186 -5.15 -3.93 2.78
N ALA A 187 -4.59 -3.24 1.78
CA ALA A 187 -5.37 -2.29 1.00
C ALA A 187 -6.51 -2.96 0.23
N SER A 188 -6.36 -4.23 -0.05
CA SER A 188 -7.34 -5.03 -0.78
C SER A 188 -8.55 -5.46 0.05
N LEU A 189 -8.45 -5.44 1.37
CA LEU A 189 -9.54 -5.63 2.34
C LEU A 189 -9.24 -4.81 3.60
N PRO A 190 -9.39 -3.48 3.55
CA PRO A 190 -9.00 -2.61 4.66
C PRO A 190 -10.00 -2.66 5.82
N TYR A 191 -9.53 -3.02 7.03
CA TYR A 191 -10.30 -2.97 8.27
C TYR A 191 -9.39 -2.83 9.50
N GLU A 192 -9.97 -2.50 10.65
CA GLU A 192 -9.20 -2.15 11.87
C GLU A 192 -8.95 -3.35 12.80
N GLU A 193 -9.72 -4.42 12.74
CA GLU A 193 -9.65 -5.54 13.70
C GLU A 193 -8.52 -6.52 13.39
N ILE A 194 -7.30 -5.97 13.22
CA ILE A 194 -6.08 -6.73 12.90
C ILE A 194 -5.01 -6.66 13.99
N LYS A 195 -5.16 -5.76 14.96
CA LYS A 195 -4.14 -5.47 15.99
C LYS A 195 -3.63 -6.73 16.69
N GLN A 196 -4.52 -7.63 17.09
CA GLN A 196 -4.14 -8.85 17.83
C GLN A 196 -3.26 -9.78 16.98
N TYR A 197 -3.58 -9.90 15.69
CA TYR A 197 -2.78 -10.70 14.76
C TYR A 197 -1.38 -10.09 14.55
N LEU A 198 -1.29 -8.77 14.40
CA LEU A 198 0.00 -8.10 14.27
C LEU A 198 0.85 -8.25 15.54
N LYS A 199 0.22 -8.15 16.72
CA LYS A 199 0.91 -8.37 18.00
C LYS A 199 1.38 -9.81 18.17
N PHE A 200 0.57 -10.77 17.70
CA PHE A 200 0.99 -12.16 17.64
C PHE A 200 2.22 -12.35 16.73
N LEU A 201 2.23 -11.76 15.53
CA LEU A 201 3.38 -11.84 14.61
C LEU A 201 4.63 -11.22 15.25
N GLU A 202 4.53 -10.05 15.88
CA GLU A 202 5.63 -9.38 16.59
C GLU A 202 6.23 -10.31 17.66
N ASN A 203 5.39 -10.80 18.58
CA ASN A 203 5.84 -11.64 19.69
C ASN A 203 6.43 -12.97 19.22
N TYR A 204 5.79 -13.61 18.23
CA TYR A 204 6.26 -14.88 17.68
C TYR A 204 7.59 -14.72 16.95
N SER A 205 7.73 -13.68 16.13
CA SER A 205 8.94 -13.38 15.39
C SER A 205 10.11 -13.10 16.33
N LYS A 206 9.91 -12.25 17.32
CA LYS A 206 10.92 -11.93 18.36
C LYS A 206 11.39 -13.18 19.11
N LYS A 207 10.45 -14.01 19.60
CA LYS A 207 10.77 -15.24 20.34
C LYS A 207 11.60 -16.22 19.51
N ASN A 208 11.37 -16.30 18.21
CA ASN A 208 11.95 -17.32 17.32
C ASN A 208 13.06 -16.78 16.41
N LYS A 209 13.52 -15.55 16.64
CA LYS A 209 14.57 -14.88 15.85
C LYS A 209 14.25 -14.91 14.35
N ILE A 210 12.98 -14.61 14.01
CA ILE A 210 12.48 -14.44 12.65
C ILE A 210 12.36 -12.93 12.42
N ILE A 211 12.85 -12.42 11.30
CA ILE A 211 12.77 -10.99 10.97
C ILE A 211 11.34 -10.67 10.54
N LEU A 212 10.67 -9.75 11.24
CA LEU A 212 9.33 -9.28 10.88
C LEU A 212 9.42 -8.05 9.97
N ILE A 213 8.76 -8.14 8.80
CA ILE A 213 8.73 -7.08 7.80
C ILE A 213 7.28 -6.59 7.65
N PHE A 214 7.06 -5.29 7.87
CA PHE A 214 5.81 -4.64 7.52
C PHE A 214 5.98 -3.86 6.21
N ASP A 215 5.13 -4.19 5.23
CA ASP A 215 5.01 -3.41 4.02
C ASP A 215 3.93 -2.33 4.20
N GLU A 216 4.38 -1.14 4.55
CA GLU A 216 3.53 0.03 4.74
C GLU A 216 3.54 0.98 3.52
N MET A 217 3.71 0.43 2.31
CA MET A 217 3.68 1.23 1.08
C MET A 217 2.42 2.08 0.95
N ILE A 218 1.28 1.57 1.40
CA ILE A 218 -0.01 2.27 1.31
C ILE A 218 -0.37 2.92 2.63
N THR A 219 -0.17 2.23 3.74
CA THR A 219 -0.60 2.69 5.07
C THR A 219 0.26 3.81 5.64
N GLY A 220 1.53 3.86 5.28
CA GLY A 220 2.45 4.91 5.71
C GLY A 220 1.93 6.31 5.36
N ILE A 221 2.03 7.27 6.28
CA ILE A 221 1.43 8.62 6.27
C ILE A 221 -0.11 8.57 6.35
N ARG A 222 -0.81 7.68 5.62
CA ARG A 222 -2.28 7.60 5.62
C ARG A 222 -2.86 7.33 7.00
N THR A 223 -2.12 6.69 7.87
CA THR A 223 -2.50 6.42 9.26
C THR A 223 -2.25 7.66 10.13
N ASN A 224 -3.04 8.73 9.93
CA ASN A 224 -2.95 10.00 10.66
C ASN A 224 -1.54 10.61 10.68
N CYS A 225 -0.88 10.65 9.52
CA CYS A 225 0.52 11.08 9.38
C CYS A 225 1.47 10.26 10.27
N SER A 226 1.28 8.94 10.29
CA SER A 226 2.08 8.01 11.09
C SER A 226 2.18 6.65 10.38
N SER A 227 2.82 5.68 11.01
CA SER A 227 2.82 4.28 10.61
C SER A 227 1.69 3.50 11.31
N VAL A 228 1.32 2.35 10.74
CA VAL A 228 0.44 1.38 11.40
C VAL A 228 1.06 0.88 12.71
N GLN A 229 2.38 0.77 12.76
CA GLN A 229 3.11 0.38 13.97
C GLN A 229 2.79 1.30 15.14
N LYS A 230 2.81 2.62 14.91
CA LYS A 230 2.46 3.61 15.94
C LYS A 230 0.97 3.59 16.26
N TYR A 231 0.12 3.33 15.27
CA TYR A 231 -1.34 3.30 15.44
C TYR A 231 -1.80 2.13 16.30
N PHE A 232 -1.24 0.93 16.09
CA PHE A 232 -1.62 -0.28 16.81
C PHE A 232 -0.68 -0.64 17.98
N ASP A 233 0.37 0.13 18.20
CA ASP A 233 1.43 -0.17 19.18
C ASP A 233 2.05 -1.55 18.95
N VAL A 234 2.56 -1.76 17.75
CA VAL A 234 3.27 -2.96 17.30
C VAL A 234 4.59 -2.56 16.63
N LYS A 235 5.57 -3.46 16.60
CA LYS A 235 6.90 -3.19 16.04
C LYS A 235 7.30 -4.26 15.03
N ALA A 236 7.86 -3.80 13.91
CA ALA A 236 8.55 -4.65 12.94
C ALA A 236 10.05 -4.39 12.98
N ASP A 237 10.85 -5.36 12.55
CA ASP A 237 12.30 -5.20 12.42
C ASP A 237 12.68 -4.36 11.22
N ILE A 238 11.95 -4.55 10.12
CA ILE A 238 12.12 -3.79 8.86
C ILE A 238 10.74 -3.33 8.39
N THR A 239 10.69 -2.10 7.88
CA THR A 239 9.46 -1.57 7.28
C THR A 239 9.75 -0.95 5.92
N THR A 240 8.92 -1.26 4.93
CA THR A 240 9.02 -0.63 3.60
C THR A 240 7.94 0.42 3.42
N PHE A 241 8.31 1.56 2.83
CA PHE A 241 7.45 2.70 2.54
C PHE A 241 7.65 3.22 1.12
N GLY A 242 6.73 4.05 0.66
CA GLY A 242 6.79 4.72 -0.64
C GLY A 242 5.56 5.57 -0.87
N LYS A 243 5.03 5.58 -2.08
CA LYS A 243 3.76 6.23 -2.44
C LYS A 243 3.60 7.65 -1.87
N CYS A 244 2.82 7.84 -0.79
CA CYS A 244 2.56 9.14 -0.20
C CYS A 244 3.82 9.89 0.23
N PHE A 245 4.91 9.17 0.57
CA PHE A 245 6.20 9.80 0.90
C PHE A 245 6.84 10.52 -0.29
N GLY A 246 6.57 10.06 -1.52
CA GLY A 246 7.00 10.73 -2.75
C GLY A 246 6.03 11.81 -3.24
N ALA A 247 4.85 11.95 -2.61
CA ALA A 247 3.80 12.87 -3.07
C ALA A 247 3.42 12.72 -4.55
N GLY A 248 3.48 11.51 -5.09
CA GLY A 248 3.25 11.18 -6.50
C GLY A 248 4.54 10.98 -7.33
N LEU A 249 5.70 11.31 -6.80
CA LEU A 249 7.00 10.98 -7.40
C LEU A 249 7.46 9.57 -7.02
N PRO A 250 8.25 8.89 -7.86
CA PRO A 250 8.71 7.53 -7.61
C PRO A 250 9.69 7.49 -6.44
N ILE A 251 9.38 6.67 -5.42
CA ILE A 251 10.22 6.44 -4.25
C ILE A 251 9.92 5.08 -3.62
N GLY A 252 10.96 4.44 -3.11
CA GLY A 252 10.91 3.37 -2.12
C GLY A 252 11.77 3.75 -0.92
N ILE A 253 11.40 3.28 0.26
CA ILE A 253 12.11 3.56 1.51
C ILE A 253 12.13 2.28 2.32
N ILE A 254 13.30 1.96 2.88
CA ILE A 254 13.46 0.88 3.85
C ILE A 254 13.83 1.54 5.17
N SER A 255 13.09 1.24 6.21
CA SER A 255 13.43 1.59 7.59
C SER A 255 13.85 0.32 8.32
N VAL A 256 15.01 0.33 8.92
CA VAL A 256 15.50 -0.78 9.74
C VAL A 256 15.58 -0.39 11.20
N SER A 257 15.30 -1.37 12.09
CA SER A 257 15.43 -1.22 13.53
C SER A 257 16.91 -1.14 13.95
N LYS A 258 17.17 -0.68 15.17
CA LYS A 258 18.51 -0.61 15.74
C LYS A 258 19.20 -1.99 15.73
N SER A 259 18.49 -3.04 16.10
CA SER A 259 19.03 -4.40 16.07
C SER A 259 19.45 -4.84 14.67
N ILE A 260 18.68 -4.50 13.63
CA ILE A 260 19.03 -4.82 12.24
C ILE A 260 20.21 -3.98 11.77
N SER A 261 20.24 -2.67 12.08
CA SER A 261 21.35 -1.81 11.67
C SER A 261 22.69 -2.24 12.29
N GLU A 262 22.71 -2.57 13.57
CA GLU A 262 23.91 -3.08 14.26
C GLU A 262 24.42 -4.41 13.67
N GLN A 263 23.51 -5.31 13.28
CA GLN A 263 23.89 -6.56 12.60
C GLN A 263 24.48 -6.29 11.22
N LEU A 264 23.88 -5.35 10.45
CA LEU A 264 24.42 -4.98 9.13
C LEU A 264 25.81 -4.34 9.20
N GLU A 265 26.08 -3.55 10.22
CA GLU A 265 27.37 -2.91 10.46
C GLU A 265 28.48 -3.94 10.77
N LYS A 266 28.14 -5.06 11.39
CA LYS A 266 29.08 -6.16 11.73
C LYS A 266 29.40 -7.10 10.56
N LEU A 267 28.66 -7.03 9.45
CA LEU A 267 28.92 -7.89 8.29
C LEU A 267 30.30 -7.58 7.67
N LYS A 268 31.09 -8.62 7.39
CA LYS A 268 32.36 -8.50 6.65
C LYS A 268 32.11 -7.98 5.24
N THR A 269 31.23 -8.65 4.49
CA THR A 269 30.78 -8.18 3.17
C THR A 269 29.49 -7.38 3.35
N LYS A 270 29.55 -6.09 3.01
CA LYS A 270 28.41 -5.18 3.18
C LYS A 270 27.31 -5.46 2.17
N VAL A 271 26.06 -5.26 2.59
CA VAL A 271 24.91 -5.34 1.68
C VAL A 271 24.93 -4.16 0.71
N PHE A 272 24.84 -4.43 -0.58
CA PHE A 272 24.84 -3.39 -1.59
C PHE A 272 23.44 -2.78 -1.76
N PHE A 273 23.33 -1.48 -1.53
CA PHE A 273 22.10 -0.69 -1.66
C PHE A 273 22.11 0.30 -2.83
N GLY A 274 23.15 0.31 -3.63
CA GLY A 274 23.36 1.27 -4.69
C GLY A 274 22.22 1.37 -5.71
N GLY A 275 22.14 2.51 -6.34
CA GLY A 275 21.21 2.87 -7.39
C GLY A 275 21.36 4.36 -7.71
N THR A 276 21.63 4.70 -8.98
CA THR A 276 21.96 6.07 -9.44
C THR A 276 21.01 7.15 -8.91
N PHE A 277 19.71 6.83 -8.86
CA PHE A 277 18.69 7.78 -8.43
C PHE A 277 18.16 7.52 -7.01
N SER A 278 18.75 6.59 -6.28
CA SER A 278 18.34 6.30 -4.89
C SER A 278 18.60 7.50 -4.00
N GLY A 279 17.54 8.03 -3.37
CA GLY A 279 17.65 9.22 -2.54
C GLY A 279 17.95 10.51 -3.30
N ASN A 280 17.57 10.58 -4.59
CA ASN A 280 17.80 11.78 -5.41
C ASN A 280 17.21 13.05 -4.77
N SER A 281 17.86 14.17 -5.06
CA SER A 281 17.57 15.45 -4.43
C SER A 281 16.14 15.95 -4.68
N MET A 282 15.60 15.74 -5.88
CA MET A 282 14.25 16.19 -6.20
C MET A 282 13.19 15.48 -5.36
N VAL A 283 13.23 14.15 -5.33
CA VAL A 283 12.21 13.36 -4.61
C VAL A 283 12.33 13.55 -3.11
N THR A 284 13.55 13.60 -2.57
CA THR A 284 13.78 13.80 -1.13
C THR A 284 13.44 15.22 -0.69
N TYR A 285 13.72 16.25 -1.53
CA TYR A 285 13.30 17.63 -1.27
C TYR A 285 11.77 17.74 -1.26
N VAL A 286 11.10 17.20 -2.28
CA VAL A 286 9.64 17.25 -2.40
C VAL A 286 9.00 16.46 -1.26
N GLY A 287 9.43 15.21 -1.03
CA GLY A 287 8.92 14.36 0.04
C GLY A 287 9.06 14.99 1.41
N TYR A 288 10.24 15.54 1.73
CA TYR A 288 10.49 16.27 2.99
C TYR A 288 9.54 17.44 3.20
N ASN A 289 9.40 18.32 2.21
CA ASN A 289 8.59 19.51 2.34
C ASN A 289 7.09 19.20 2.37
N VAL A 290 6.62 18.23 1.57
CA VAL A 290 5.21 17.77 1.60
C VAL A 290 4.91 17.10 2.94
N LEU A 291 5.80 16.22 3.44
CA LEU A 291 5.64 15.58 4.74
C LEU A 291 5.56 16.63 5.87
N ASN A 292 6.40 17.64 5.87
CA ASN A 292 6.36 18.71 6.86
C ASN A 292 5.06 19.51 6.80
N PHE A 293 4.55 19.79 5.59
CA PHE A 293 3.24 20.42 5.43
C PHE A 293 2.13 19.54 6.01
N ILE A 294 2.14 18.24 5.71
CA ILE A 294 1.16 17.29 6.24
C ILE A 294 1.24 17.21 7.76
N LYS A 295 2.45 17.13 8.34
CA LYS A 295 2.66 17.12 9.80
C LYS A 295 2.08 18.37 10.49
N LYS A 296 2.37 19.56 9.95
CA LYS A 296 1.86 20.83 10.49
C LYS A 296 0.33 20.95 10.41
N ASN A 297 -0.30 20.32 9.41
CA ASN A 297 -1.73 20.41 9.15
C ASN A 297 -2.47 19.09 9.42
N LYS A 298 -1.86 18.14 10.16
CA LYS A 298 -2.36 16.77 10.26
C LYS A 298 -3.79 16.68 10.75
N SER A 299 -4.14 17.42 11.81
CA SER A 299 -5.50 17.40 12.39
C SER A 299 -6.55 17.80 11.37
N LYS A 300 -6.31 18.90 10.63
CA LYS A 300 -7.23 19.37 9.57
C LYS A 300 -7.34 18.38 8.43
N ILE A 301 -6.20 17.89 7.90
CA ILE A 301 -6.16 17.00 6.75
C ILE A 301 -6.84 15.67 7.06
N PHE A 302 -6.42 15.00 8.14
CA PHE A 302 -6.90 13.65 8.43
C PHE A 302 -8.30 13.64 9.04
N SER A 303 -8.69 14.66 9.82
CA SER A 303 -10.08 14.81 10.27
C SER A 303 -11.03 14.91 9.09
N GLU A 304 -10.74 15.74 8.08
CA GLU A 304 -11.60 15.89 6.90
C GLU A 304 -11.65 14.61 6.06
N ILE A 305 -10.49 14.02 5.75
CA ILE A 305 -10.43 12.80 4.92
C ILE A 305 -11.15 11.64 5.61
N ASN A 306 -10.89 11.42 6.90
CA ASN A 306 -11.45 10.30 7.64
C ASN A 306 -12.95 10.49 7.93
N LYS A 307 -13.41 11.73 8.17
CA LYS A 307 -14.84 12.05 8.27
C LYS A 307 -15.58 11.70 6.98
N ASN A 308 -15.02 12.06 5.84
CA ASN A 308 -15.58 11.75 4.52
C ASN A 308 -15.59 10.25 4.26
N ALA A 309 -14.51 9.53 4.59
CA ALA A 309 -14.41 8.09 4.43
C ALA A 309 -15.42 7.34 5.31
N LYS A 310 -15.55 7.74 6.58
CA LYS A 310 -16.54 7.17 7.51
C LYS A 310 -17.98 7.45 7.07
N PHE A 311 -18.24 8.65 6.58
CA PHE A 311 -19.57 9.01 6.06
C PHE A 311 -19.96 8.16 4.84
N PHE A 312 -19.03 7.97 3.89
CA PHE A 312 -19.23 7.11 2.73
C PHE A 312 -19.49 5.65 3.12
N GLU A 313 -18.63 5.09 3.97
CA GLU A 313 -18.75 3.72 4.48
C GLU A 313 -20.12 3.50 5.16
N LYS A 314 -20.42 4.32 6.18
CA LYS A 314 -21.65 4.17 6.97
C LYS A 314 -22.89 4.27 6.09
N THR A 315 -22.98 5.33 5.26
CA THR A 315 -24.18 5.58 4.43
C THR A 315 -24.43 4.46 3.42
N LEU A 316 -23.36 3.88 2.84
CA LEU A 316 -23.52 2.77 1.90
C LEU A 316 -23.82 1.46 2.62
N ASN A 317 -23.19 1.16 3.73
CA ASN A 317 -23.46 -0.05 4.49
C ASN A 317 -24.89 -0.07 5.05
N ASP A 318 -25.41 1.07 5.56
CA ASP A 318 -26.80 1.21 6.00
C ASP A 318 -27.77 0.99 4.82
N PHE A 319 -27.44 1.53 3.65
CA PHE A 319 -28.24 1.35 2.43
C PHE A 319 -28.22 -0.12 1.97
N PHE A 320 -27.08 -0.79 1.92
CA PHE A 320 -26.96 -2.19 1.51
C PHE A 320 -27.76 -3.11 2.44
N LYS A 321 -27.74 -2.84 3.75
CA LYS A 321 -28.56 -3.57 4.72
C LYS A 321 -30.06 -3.37 4.48
N LYS A 322 -30.50 -2.13 4.25
CA LYS A 322 -31.91 -1.79 3.94
C LYS A 322 -32.40 -2.49 2.66
N GLU A 323 -31.59 -2.45 1.60
CA GLU A 323 -31.92 -3.05 0.29
C GLU A 323 -31.63 -4.56 0.22
N LYS A 324 -31.22 -5.19 1.33
CA LYS A 324 -30.84 -6.61 1.41
C LYS A 324 -29.82 -7.03 0.35
N LEU A 325 -28.83 -6.15 0.08
CA LEU A 325 -27.75 -6.43 -0.85
C LEU A 325 -26.58 -7.08 -0.12
N ASP A 326 -26.02 -8.15 -0.70
CA ASP A 326 -24.86 -8.86 -0.19
C ASP A 326 -23.56 -8.06 -0.44
N LEU A 327 -23.51 -6.82 0.03
CA LEU A 327 -22.43 -5.88 -0.20
C LEU A 327 -22.00 -5.22 1.11
N LYS A 328 -20.70 -4.91 1.18
CA LYS A 328 -20.11 -4.15 2.29
C LYS A 328 -18.98 -3.25 1.82
N ILE A 329 -18.94 -2.03 2.34
CA ILE A 329 -17.74 -1.19 2.28
C ILE A 329 -16.86 -1.55 3.48
N TYR A 330 -15.66 -2.01 3.22
CA TYR A 330 -14.58 -2.13 4.19
C TYR A 330 -13.75 -0.85 4.17
N ARG A 331 -13.27 -0.43 5.34
CA ARG A 331 -12.49 0.80 5.49
C ARG A 331 -11.40 0.68 6.55
N PHE A 332 -10.23 1.23 6.22
CA PHE A 332 -9.20 1.62 7.18
C PHE A 332 -8.74 3.04 6.85
N GLN A 333 -8.98 3.98 7.77
CA GLN A 333 -8.69 5.40 7.54
C GLN A 333 -9.32 5.91 6.22
N SER A 334 -8.51 6.37 5.27
CA SER A 334 -8.94 6.87 3.95
C SER A 334 -8.88 5.83 2.84
N MET A 335 -8.62 4.57 3.17
CA MET A 335 -8.67 3.44 2.24
C MET A 335 -10.00 2.72 2.37
N LEU A 336 -10.68 2.48 1.26
CA LEU A 336 -11.96 1.79 1.24
C LEU A 336 -12.03 0.79 0.09
N ARG A 337 -12.92 -0.18 0.24
CA ARG A 337 -13.24 -1.12 -0.83
C ARG A 337 -14.69 -1.58 -0.72
N LEU A 338 -15.40 -1.60 -1.86
CA LEU A 338 -16.67 -2.30 -2.01
C LEU A 338 -16.38 -3.79 -2.21
N VAL A 339 -17.01 -4.63 -1.40
CA VAL A 339 -16.81 -6.09 -1.40
C VAL A 339 -18.18 -6.76 -1.47
N TYR A 340 -18.25 -7.84 -2.27
CA TYR A 340 -19.41 -8.72 -2.31
C TYR A 340 -19.31 -9.74 -1.18
N THR A 341 -20.22 -9.66 -0.20
CA THR A 341 -20.23 -10.57 0.96
C THR A 341 -21.54 -10.53 1.74
N LYS A 342 -21.97 -11.69 2.23
CA LYS A 342 -23.09 -11.81 3.19
C LYS A 342 -22.65 -11.68 4.64
N SER A 343 -21.38 -11.98 4.93
CA SER A 343 -20.85 -12.03 6.29
C SER A 343 -19.57 -11.20 6.41
N LYS A 344 -19.08 -11.04 7.64
CA LYS A 344 -17.79 -10.40 7.89
C LYS A 344 -16.66 -11.28 7.31
N LEU A 345 -15.80 -10.66 6.52
CA LEU A 345 -14.58 -11.28 6.01
C LEU A 345 -13.39 -10.83 6.84
N ASN A 346 -12.48 -11.76 7.07
CA ASN A 346 -11.26 -11.53 7.84
C ASN A 346 -10.00 -11.54 6.96
N ASP A 347 -10.11 -11.93 5.69
CA ASP A 347 -8.99 -12.01 4.77
C ASP A 347 -9.40 -11.77 3.31
N ARG A 348 -8.43 -11.45 2.48
CA ARG A 348 -8.60 -11.29 1.04
C ARG A 348 -8.97 -12.60 0.35
N LEU A 349 -8.49 -13.73 0.82
CA LEU A 349 -8.73 -15.01 0.18
C LEU A 349 -10.22 -15.34 0.16
N GLY A 350 -10.91 -15.19 1.31
CA GLY A 350 -12.36 -15.33 1.40
C GLY A 350 -13.10 -14.38 0.48
N ARG A 351 -12.65 -13.11 0.39
CA ARG A 351 -13.20 -12.15 -0.56
C ARG A 351 -13.05 -12.61 -2.01
N ASP A 352 -11.84 -13.00 -2.43
CA ASP A 352 -11.56 -13.39 -3.81
C ASP A 352 -12.44 -14.57 -4.26
N PHE A 353 -12.72 -15.54 -3.38
CA PHE A 353 -13.63 -16.65 -3.68
C PHE A 353 -15.07 -16.20 -3.91
N LEU A 354 -15.54 -15.20 -3.18
CA LEU A 354 -16.88 -14.63 -3.37
C LEU A 354 -16.97 -13.79 -4.64
N GLU A 355 -15.95 -12.95 -4.89
CA GLU A 355 -15.91 -12.04 -6.04
C GLU A 355 -15.76 -12.79 -7.38
N ILE A 356 -15.06 -13.93 -7.44
CA ILE A 356 -14.95 -14.75 -8.66
C ILE A 356 -16.33 -15.12 -9.20
N LYS A 357 -17.28 -15.51 -8.35
CA LYS A 357 -18.65 -15.86 -8.75
C LYS A 357 -19.46 -14.67 -9.27
N LYS A 358 -19.04 -13.44 -8.98
CA LYS A 358 -19.71 -12.18 -9.32
C LYS A 358 -18.91 -11.30 -10.27
N THR A 359 -17.91 -11.86 -10.94
CA THR A 359 -16.99 -11.12 -11.82
C THR A 359 -17.73 -10.28 -12.88
N ASN A 360 -18.73 -10.87 -13.54
CA ASN A 360 -19.51 -10.17 -14.57
C ASN A 360 -20.34 -9.00 -13.98
N SER A 361 -21.00 -9.21 -12.84
CA SER A 361 -21.76 -8.14 -12.16
C SER A 361 -20.85 -7.00 -11.72
N MET A 362 -19.70 -7.32 -11.13
CA MET A 362 -18.69 -6.33 -10.75
C MET A 362 -18.10 -5.59 -11.96
N TYR A 363 -17.92 -6.26 -13.09
CA TYR A 363 -17.49 -5.62 -14.33
C TYR A 363 -18.54 -4.62 -14.84
N LYS A 364 -19.82 -5.03 -14.91
CA LYS A 364 -20.94 -4.15 -15.30
C LYS A 364 -21.06 -2.95 -14.35
N PHE A 365 -20.94 -3.16 -13.05
CA PHE A 365 -20.93 -2.09 -12.05
C PHE A 365 -19.76 -1.10 -12.30
N LYS A 366 -18.55 -1.57 -12.47
CA LYS A 366 -17.38 -0.70 -12.75
C LYS A 366 -17.55 0.09 -14.05
N LYS A 367 -18.10 -0.55 -15.10
CA LYS A 367 -18.44 0.12 -16.36
C LYS A 367 -19.46 1.24 -16.15
N TYR A 368 -20.48 0.99 -15.34
CA TYR A 368 -21.48 2.02 -14.96
C TYR A 368 -20.81 3.15 -14.18
N ILE A 369 -20.00 2.87 -13.17
CA ILE A 369 -19.28 3.90 -12.38
C ILE A 369 -18.43 4.79 -13.30
N LYS A 370 -17.74 4.17 -14.28
CA LYS A 370 -16.97 4.93 -15.28
C LYS A 370 -17.85 5.81 -16.16
N SER A 371 -19.04 5.34 -16.59
CA SER A 371 -20.00 6.17 -17.36
C SER A 371 -20.52 7.37 -16.56
N GLN A 372 -20.50 7.29 -15.25
CA GLN A 372 -20.81 8.40 -14.34
C GLN A 372 -19.60 9.32 -14.08
N LYS A 373 -18.58 9.32 -14.95
CA LYS A 373 -17.36 10.14 -14.84
C LYS A 373 -16.62 9.93 -13.50
N ILE A 374 -16.60 8.71 -13.00
CA ILE A 374 -15.83 8.30 -11.82
C ILE A 374 -14.79 7.29 -12.25
N TYR A 375 -13.51 7.57 -11.93
CA TYR A 375 -12.41 6.66 -12.19
C TYR A 375 -12.17 5.78 -10.95
N LEU A 376 -12.55 4.52 -11.08
CA LEU A 376 -12.29 3.48 -10.09
C LEU A 376 -11.26 2.51 -10.68
N ALA A 377 -10.15 2.29 -9.98
CA ALA A 377 -9.13 1.35 -10.40
C ALA A 377 -9.68 -0.07 -10.55
N SER A 378 -9.05 -0.88 -11.43
CA SER A 378 -9.52 -2.24 -11.73
C SER A 378 -9.58 -3.15 -10.49
N ASN A 379 -8.67 -2.95 -9.52
CA ASN A 379 -8.67 -3.66 -8.25
C ASN A 379 -9.80 -3.26 -7.29
N GLY A 380 -10.54 -2.17 -7.59
CA GLY A 380 -11.68 -1.70 -6.81
C GLY A 380 -11.32 -1.00 -5.49
N ILE A 381 -10.06 -0.71 -5.24
CA ILE A 381 -9.64 0.03 -4.05
C ILE A 381 -9.92 1.51 -4.25
N ILE A 382 -10.47 2.14 -3.22
CA ILE A 382 -10.83 3.56 -3.19
C ILE A 382 -9.90 4.27 -2.21
N PHE A 383 -9.30 5.36 -2.67
CA PHE A 383 -8.46 6.22 -1.85
C PHE A 383 -9.04 7.63 -1.81
N PHE A 384 -9.52 8.04 -0.64
CA PHE A 384 -9.87 9.45 -0.47
C PHE A 384 -8.62 10.28 -0.19
N SER A 385 -8.62 11.47 -0.79
CA SER A 385 -7.60 12.50 -0.63
C SER A 385 -8.19 13.74 0.00
N TYR A 386 -7.34 14.69 0.38
CA TYR A 386 -7.77 15.96 0.98
C TYR A 386 -8.62 16.83 0.04
N CYS A 387 -8.53 16.59 -1.28
CA CYS A 387 -9.36 17.27 -2.27
C CYS A 387 -10.76 16.70 -2.45
N HIS A 388 -11.05 15.50 -1.94
CA HIS A 388 -12.39 14.93 -1.95
C HIS A 388 -13.27 15.60 -0.90
N LYS A 389 -14.05 16.61 -1.31
CA LYS A 389 -14.93 17.38 -0.42
C LYS A 389 -16.30 16.70 -0.25
N LYS A 390 -17.04 17.12 0.77
CA LYS A 390 -18.33 16.51 1.14
C LYS A 390 -19.34 16.38 -0.04
N HIS A 391 -19.38 17.35 -0.95
CA HIS A 391 -20.25 17.27 -2.13
C HIS A 391 -19.82 16.16 -3.11
N HIS A 392 -18.51 15.95 -3.31
CA HIS A 392 -18.01 14.82 -4.08
C HIS A 392 -18.43 13.48 -3.45
N ILE A 393 -18.33 13.38 -2.11
CA ILE A 393 -18.72 12.15 -1.40
C ILE A 393 -20.24 11.89 -1.53
N LYS A 394 -21.07 12.91 -1.42
CA LYS A 394 -22.54 12.78 -1.66
C LYS A 394 -22.82 12.29 -3.09
N TYR A 395 -22.13 12.86 -4.09
CA TYR A 395 -22.26 12.43 -5.47
C TYR A 395 -21.87 10.95 -5.63
N LEU A 396 -20.73 10.53 -5.10
CA LEU A 396 -20.27 9.14 -5.12
C LEU A 396 -21.28 8.20 -4.48
N ILE A 397 -21.80 8.53 -3.29
CA ILE A 397 -22.81 7.72 -2.59
C ILE A 397 -24.01 7.47 -3.49
N ASN A 398 -24.56 8.51 -4.13
CA ASN A 398 -25.72 8.38 -5.00
C ASN A 398 -25.44 7.45 -6.20
N ARG A 399 -24.26 7.56 -6.82
CA ARG A 399 -23.88 6.70 -7.95
C ARG A 399 -23.60 5.25 -7.52
N PHE A 400 -22.96 5.05 -6.38
CA PHE A 400 -22.76 3.71 -5.83
C PHE A 400 -24.09 3.03 -5.47
N LYS A 401 -25.03 3.73 -4.82
CA LYS A 401 -26.39 3.22 -4.54
C LYS A 401 -27.10 2.77 -5.81
N ALA A 402 -27.21 3.65 -6.81
CA ALA A 402 -27.88 3.35 -8.07
C ALA A 402 -27.22 2.18 -8.81
N GLY A 403 -25.89 2.18 -8.91
CA GLY A 403 -25.14 1.10 -9.56
C GLY A 403 -25.24 -0.24 -8.83
N SER A 404 -25.26 -0.23 -7.49
CA SER A 404 -25.37 -1.44 -6.68
C SER A 404 -26.73 -2.12 -6.87
N VAL A 405 -27.82 -1.37 -6.83
CA VAL A 405 -29.17 -1.92 -7.07
C VAL A 405 -29.27 -2.50 -8.49
N LYS A 406 -28.73 -1.80 -9.50
CA LYS A 406 -28.88 -2.18 -10.90
C LYS A 406 -28.04 -3.39 -11.29
N TYR A 407 -26.85 -3.57 -10.71
CA TYR A 407 -25.84 -4.53 -11.20
C TYR A 407 -25.36 -5.54 -10.16
N LEU A 408 -25.56 -5.32 -8.86
CA LEU A 408 -25.00 -6.14 -7.78
C LEU A 408 -26.07 -6.78 -6.87
N ARG A 409 -27.33 -6.66 -7.24
CA ARG A 409 -28.45 -7.34 -6.58
C ARG A 409 -28.44 -8.84 -6.79
#